data_514647526518be1ad41eeb3537ee8c5f
#
_entry.id   514647526518be1ad41eeb3537ee8c5f
#
_cell.length_a   1.000
_cell.length_b   1.000
_cell.length_c   1.000
_cell.angle_alpha   90.00
_cell.angle_beta   90.00
_cell.angle_gamma   90.00
#
_symmetry.space_group_name_H-M   'P 1'
#
loop_
_entity.id
_entity.type
_entity.pdbx_description
1 polymer ?
#
loop_
_entity_poly.entity_id
_entity_poly.type
_entity_poly.pdbx_seq_one_letter_code
_entity_poly.pdbx_strand_id
1 'polypeptide(L)'
;GTIHTDLINNNIIDDPFYRLNEHDVQWIDKKEWRYKTKLDVKVEALNQQNIFLEFEGLDTYSSIYLNDSCLLKTDNMFRSYSIDVKNHLKLGENILEILFDSPIKKGLERRDNLSYNIPISANDLAEIGQVEGNKRVSVFNRKAGYHFGWDWGPRLVTSGIWKPVILKSWNNFKISDVYIQQKLQNNMAVINAAVELSFDKS
;
A
#
# COMPACT_ATOMS: atom_id res chain seq x y z
N GLY A 1 1.10 5.55 7.54
CA GLY A 1 0.20 4.96 8.54
C GLY A 1 -0.89 4.13 7.92
N THR A 2 -1.77 3.62 8.74
CA THR A 2 -3.00 2.96 8.30
C THR A 2 -4.18 3.80 8.75
N ILE A 3 -5.35 3.56 8.18
CA ILE A 3 -6.55 4.34 8.51
C ILE A 3 -6.87 4.30 10.01
N HIS A 4 -6.66 3.17 10.69
CA HIS A 4 -6.88 3.07 12.15
C HIS A 4 -5.97 4.04 12.91
N THR A 5 -4.67 4.06 12.58
CA THR A 5 -3.70 4.99 13.17
C THR A 5 -4.08 6.44 12.92
N ASP A 6 -4.53 6.75 11.70
CA ASP A 6 -4.91 8.10 11.33
C ASP A 6 -6.17 8.55 12.08
N LEU A 7 -7.16 7.66 12.26
CA LEU A 7 -8.37 7.94 13.03
C LEU A 7 -8.08 8.12 14.53
N ILE A 8 -7.18 7.31 15.11
CA ILE A 8 -6.72 7.49 16.51
C ILE A 8 -6.03 8.85 16.67
N ASN A 9 -5.09 9.18 15.79
CA ASN A 9 -4.33 10.43 15.85
C ASN A 9 -5.22 11.68 15.72
N ASN A 10 -6.38 11.54 15.09
CA ASN A 10 -7.37 12.60 14.96
C ASN A 10 -8.50 12.53 16.01
N ASN A 11 -8.39 11.66 17.02
CA ASN A 11 -9.39 11.45 18.08
C ASN A 11 -10.79 11.11 17.55
N ILE A 12 -10.87 10.36 16.45
CA ILE A 12 -12.13 9.92 15.84
C ILE A 12 -12.55 8.56 16.39
N ILE A 13 -11.57 7.74 16.75
CA ILE A 13 -11.76 6.46 17.43
C ILE A 13 -10.85 6.37 18.65
N ASP A 14 -11.28 5.62 19.65
CA ASP A 14 -10.45 5.23 20.78
C ASP A 14 -9.43 4.14 20.39
N ASP A 15 -8.44 3.90 21.25
CA ASP A 15 -7.45 2.84 21.05
C ASP A 15 -8.14 1.46 20.95
N PRO A 16 -8.12 0.80 19.78
CA PRO A 16 -8.79 -0.49 19.59
C PRO A 16 -8.17 -1.63 20.43
N PHE A 17 -6.96 -1.45 20.95
CA PHE A 17 -6.30 -2.43 21.82
C PHE A 17 -6.72 -2.28 23.30
N TYR A 18 -7.50 -1.25 23.62
CA TYR A 18 -7.97 -1.06 24.99
C TYR A 18 -9.34 -1.71 25.19
N ARG A 19 -9.40 -2.71 26.11
CA ARG A 19 -10.62 -3.44 26.48
C ARG A 19 -11.35 -4.04 25.28
N LEU A 20 -12.58 -3.55 25.01
CA LEU A 20 -13.48 -4.04 23.96
C LEU A 20 -13.63 -3.05 22.80
N ASN A 21 -12.79 -2.02 22.71
CA ASN A 21 -12.87 -0.99 21.65
C ASN A 21 -12.68 -1.57 20.24
N GLU A 22 -12.08 -2.76 20.12
CA GLU A 22 -12.03 -3.53 18.89
C GLU A 22 -13.41 -3.68 18.26
N HIS A 23 -14.48 -3.85 19.06
CA HIS A 23 -15.85 -3.99 18.57
C HIS A 23 -16.35 -2.71 17.90
N ASP A 24 -15.95 -1.56 18.40
CA ASP A 24 -16.44 -0.26 17.96
C ASP A 24 -15.81 0.21 16.66
N VAL A 25 -14.74 -0.45 16.19
CA VAL A 25 -14.02 -0.06 14.97
C VAL A 25 -14.28 -0.96 13.77
N GLN A 26 -15.15 -1.97 13.88
CA GLN A 26 -15.44 -2.94 12.81
C GLN A 26 -16.19 -2.35 11.59
N TRP A 27 -16.59 -1.09 11.66
CA TRP A 27 -17.18 -0.37 10.53
C TRP A 27 -16.14 0.16 9.53
N ILE A 28 -14.87 0.30 9.96
CA ILE A 28 -13.79 0.96 9.22
C ILE A 28 -13.47 0.21 7.93
N ASP A 29 -13.39 -1.11 7.97
CA ASP A 29 -13.04 -1.96 6.84
C ASP A 29 -14.14 -2.06 5.77
N LYS A 30 -15.37 -1.60 6.10
CA LYS A 30 -16.54 -1.58 5.19
C LYS A 30 -16.65 -0.26 4.42
N LYS A 31 -15.80 0.72 4.73
CA LYS A 31 -15.81 2.05 4.11
C LYS A 31 -14.74 2.21 3.05
N GLU A 32 -14.94 3.19 2.21
CA GLU A 32 -13.94 3.71 1.28
C GLU A 32 -13.21 4.86 1.95
N TRP A 33 -11.92 4.96 1.70
CA TRP A 33 -11.07 5.98 2.32
C TRP A 33 -10.34 6.79 1.27
N ARG A 34 -10.29 8.10 1.47
CA ARG A 34 -9.66 9.03 0.57
C ARG A 34 -8.51 9.75 1.27
N TYR A 35 -7.32 9.63 0.70
CA TYR A 35 -6.16 10.43 1.06
C TYR A 35 -5.94 11.47 -0.04
N LYS A 36 -5.78 12.73 0.35
CA LYS A 36 -5.57 13.84 -0.57
C LYS A 36 -4.48 14.75 -0.05
N THR A 37 -3.53 15.11 -0.91
CA THR A 37 -2.44 16.04 -0.57
C THR A 37 -2.08 16.93 -1.74
N LYS A 38 -1.44 18.03 -1.44
CA LYS A 38 -0.84 18.94 -2.40
C LYS A 38 0.63 18.62 -2.57
N LEU A 39 1.08 18.51 -3.82
CA LEU A 39 2.49 18.38 -4.19
C LEU A 39 2.91 19.69 -4.85
N ASP A 40 3.83 20.43 -4.22
CA ASP A 40 4.44 21.60 -4.83
C ASP A 40 5.65 21.17 -5.65
N VAL A 41 5.52 21.22 -6.98
CA VAL A 41 6.55 20.76 -7.92
C VAL A 41 7.30 21.97 -8.45
N LYS A 42 8.62 21.97 -8.20
CA LYS A 42 9.53 23.04 -8.60
C LYS A 42 10.08 22.83 -10.01
N VAL A 43 10.53 23.91 -10.63
CA VAL A 43 11.05 23.90 -12.00
C VAL A 43 12.23 22.94 -12.17
N GLU A 44 13.09 22.81 -11.15
CA GLU A 44 14.26 21.92 -11.17
C GLU A 44 13.85 20.45 -11.30
N ALA A 45 12.74 20.07 -10.68
CA ALA A 45 12.19 18.72 -10.80
C ALA A 45 11.56 18.49 -12.17
N LEU A 46 10.77 19.46 -12.70
CA LEU A 46 10.14 19.35 -14.01
C LEU A 46 11.12 19.28 -15.18
N ASN A 47 12.30 19.90 -15.02
CA ASN A 47 13.34 19.90 -16.05
C ASN A 47 14.11 18.57 -16.12
N GLN A 48 13.88 17.64 -15.19
CA GLN A 48 14.50 16.32 -15.26
C GLN A 48 13.88 15.49 -16.39
N GLN A 49 14.67 14.57 -16.96
CA GLN A 49 14.21 13.70 -18.06
C GLN A 49 13.16 12.70 -17.55
N ASN A 50 13.38 12.17 -16.37
CA ASN A 50 12.54 11.17 -15.72
C ASN A 50 11.94 11.72 -14.45
N ILE A 51 10.63 11.54 -14.26
CA ILE A 51 9.93 11.90 -13.02
C ILE A 51 8.95 10.79 -12.70
N PHE A 52 9.20 10.09 -11.61
CA PHE A 52 8.42 8.95 -11.16
C PHE A 52 7.84 9.17 -9.78
N LEU A 53 6.60 8.75 -9.62
CA LEU A 53 5.95 8.64 -8.33
C LEU A 53 5.99 7.18 -7.89
N GLU A 54 6.70 6.92 -6.80
CA GLU A 54 6.88 5.58 -6.24
C GLU A 54 6.06 5.41 -4.98
N PHE A 55 5.31 4.33 -4.93
CA PHE A 55 4.53 3.88 -3.78
C PHE A 55 5.14 2.58 -3.28
N GLU A 56 5.81 2.59 -2.14
CA GLU A 56 6.46 1.40 -1.59
C GLU A 56 5.47 0.40 -0.98
N GLY A 57 4.27 0.87 -0.62
CA GLY A 57 3.21 0.00 -0.12
C GLY A 57 1.87 0.70 0.05
N LEU A 58 0.86 0.17 -0.63
CA LEU A 58 -0.54 0.59 -0.56
C LEU A 58 -1.41 -0.58 -0.10
N ASP A 59 -2.18 -0.39 0.94
CA ASP A 59 -3.01 -1.43 1.54
C ASP A 59 -4.49 -1.17 1.27
N THR A 60 -5.11 -1.80 0.33
CA THR A 60 -4.72 -2.86 -0.63
C THR A 60 -5.24 -2.47 -2.01
N TYR A 61 -6.56 -2.26 -2.12
CA TYR A 61 -7.21 -1.84 -3.35
C TYR A 61 -7.22 -0.33 -3.41
N SER A 62 -6.44 0.25 -4.31
CA SER A 62 -6.44 1.69 -4.44
C SER A 62 -6.55 2.15 -5.88
N SER A 63 -7.10 3.36 -6.06
CA SER A 63 -7.07 4.11 -7.30
C SER A 63 -6.31 5.39 -7.07
N ILE A 64 -5.23 5.60 -7.84
CA ILE A 64 -4.30 6.72 -7.69
C ILE A 64 -4.62 7.75 -8.75
N TYR A 65 -4.84 8.98 -8.33
CA TYR A 65 -5.12 10.12 -9.21
C TYR A 65 -4.08 11.22 -9.01
N LEU A 66 -3.64 11.82 -10.10
CA LEU A 66 -2.82 13.02 -10.11
C LEU A 66 -3.48 14.05 -11.03
N ASN A 67 -3.83 15.22 -10.48
CA ASN A 67 -4.55 16.27 -11.20
C ASN A 67 -5.79 15.72 -11.93
N ASP A 68 -6.64 14.97 -11.22
CA ASP A 68 -7.86 14.32 -11.71
C ASP A 68 -7.67 13.19 -12.73
N SER A 69 -6.43 12.91 -13.18
CA SER A 69 -6.11 11.78 -14.06
C SER A 69 -5.86 10.52 -13.26
N CYS A 70 -6.61 9.44 -13.54
CA CYS A 70 -6.36 8.13 -12.93
C CYS A 70 -5.09 7.53 -13.53
N LEU A 71 -4.05 7.35 -12.69
CA LEU A 71 -2.75 6.84 -13.12
C LEU A 71 -2.65 5.32 -13.01
N LEU A 72 -3.16 4.75 -11.90
CA LEU A 72 -3.01 3.33 -11.59
C LEU A 72 -4.09 2.85 -10.64
N LYS A 73 -4.42 1.56 -10.74
CA LYS A 73 -5.19 0.82 -9.72
C LYS A 73 -4.34 -0.30 -9.14
N THR A 74 -4.43 -0.52 -7.83
CA THR A 74 -3.66 -1.54 -7.12
C THR A 74 -4.58 -2.56 -6.46
N ASP A 75 -4.04 -3.75 -6.17
CA ASP A 75 -4.78 -4.83 -5.50
C ASP A 75 -3.89 -5.71 -4.61
N ASN A 76 -2.68 -5.24 -4.27
CA ASN A 76 -1.69 -6.04 -3.54
C ASN A 76 -0.87 -5.15 -2.61
N MET A 77 -0.97 -5.38 -1.29
CA MET A 77 -0.25 -4.58 -0.31
C MET A 77 1.27 -4.84 -0.27
N PHE A 78 1.72 -5.97 -0.82
CA PHE A 78 3.13 -6.39 -0.74
C PHE A 78 3.98 -5.93 -1.93
N ARG A 79 3.37 -5.24 -2.90
CA ARG A 79 4.07 -4.72 -4.08
C ARG A 79 4.35 -3.23 -3.94
N SER A 80 5.50 -2.84 -4.47
CA SER A 80 5.80 -1.44 -4.80
C SER A 80 5.28 -1.13 -6.20
N TYR A 81 4.90 0.13 -6.42
CA TYR A 81 4.41 0.63 -7.70
C TYR A 81 5.19 1.87 -8.08
N SER A 82 5.64 1.95 -9.32
CA SER A 82 6.39 3.09 -9.87
C SER A 82 5.70 3.56 -11.13
N ILE A 83 5.35 4.84 -11.18
CA ILE A 83 4.55 5.44 -12.25
C ILE A 83 5.31 6.63 -12.82
N ASP A 84 5.54 6.66 -14.14
CA ASP A 84 5.99 7.86 -14.81
C ASP A 84 4.90 8.94 -14.78
N VAL A 85 5.22 10.06 -14.15
CA VAL A 85 4.27 11.16 -13.95
C VAL A 85 4.70 12.46 -14.65
N LYS A 86 5.77 12.42 -15.44
CA LYS A 86 6.32 13.62 -16.07
C LYS A 86 5.27 14.40 -16.86
N ASN A 87 4.45 13.72 -17.64
CA ASN A 87 3.42 14.35 -18.48
C ASN A 87 2.13 14.70 -17.72
N HIS A 88 2.03 14.33 -16.44
CA HIS A 88 0.89 14.60 -15.57
C HIS A 88 1.14 15.72 -14.56
N LEU A 89 2.40 16.14 -14.40
CA LEU A 89 2.80 17.19 -13.48
C LEU A 89 2.80 18.56 -14.16
N LYS A 90 2.49 19.58 -13.37
CA LYS A 90 2.63 21.00 -13.74
C LYS A 90 3.49 21.72 -12.69
N LEU A 91 4.02 22.87 -13.05
CA LEU A 91 4.75 23.74 -12.14
C LEU A 91 3.83 24.20 -11.00
N GLY A 92 4.35 24.19 -9.78
CA GLY A 92 3.62 24.57 -8.57
C GLY A 92 2.70 23.49 -8.06
N GLU A 93 1.49 23.86 -7.65
CA GLU A 93 0.56 22.96 -6.96
C GLU A 93 -0.03 21.89 -7.88
N ASN A 94 0.17 20.63 -7.49
CA ASN A 94 -0.46 19.44 -8.05
C ASN A 94 -1.24 18.74 -6.94
N ILE A 95 -2.32 18.05 -7.31
CA ILE A 95 -3.16 17.32 -6.36
C ILE A 95 -2.93 15.82 -6.55
N LEU A 96 -2.40 15.16 -5.52
CA LEU A 96 -2.35 13.71 -5.43
C LEU A 96 -3.51 13.22 -4.58
N GLU A 97 -4.29 12.30 -5.13
CA GLU A 97 -5.42 11.70 -4.44
C GLU A 97 -5.34 10.16 -4.58
N ILE A 98 -5.56 9.46 -3.47
CA ILE A 98 -5.58 8.00 -3.43
C ILE A 98 -6.88 7.57 -2.77
N LEU A 99 -7.70 6.83 -3.51
CA LEU A 99 -8.93 6.22 -3.02
C LEU A 99 -8.65 4.76 -2.68
N PHE A 100 -9.03 4.34 -1.49
CA PHE A 100 -8.97 2.94 -1.07
C PHE A 100 -10.38 2.37 -1.00
N ASP A 101 -10.61 1.29 -1.72
CA ASP A 101 -11.83 0.49 -1.63
C ASP A 101 -11.81 -0.41 -0.39
N SER A 102 -13.00 -0.77 0.09
CA SER A 102 -13.16 -1.73 1.18
C SER A 102 -12.58 -3.11 0.80
N PRO A 103 -11.62 -3.65 1.56
CA PRO A 103 -11.12 -5.00 1.33
C PRO A 103 -12.17 -6.08 1.55
N ILE A 104 -13.16 -5.82 2.40
CA ILE A 104 -14.29 -6.74 2.63
C ILE A 104 -15.19 -6.79 1.40
N LYS A 105 -15.64 -5.64 0.89
CA LYS A 105 -16.47 -5.58 -0.32
C LYS A 105 -15.77 -6.22 -1.51
N LYS A 106 -14.48 -5.90 -1.73
CA LYS A 106 -13.67 -6.49 -2.82
C LYS A 106 -13.44 -7.98 -2.64
N GLY A 107 -13.23 -8.43 -1.43
CA GLY A 107 -13.10 -9.85 -1.12
C GLY A 107 -14.39 -10.63 -1.40
N LEU A 108 -15.54 -10.08 -1.02
CA LEU A 108 -16.85 -10.66 -1.33
C LEU A 108 -17.11 -10.70 -2.85
N GLU A 109 -16.87 -9.60 -3.56
CA GLU A 109 -16.97 -9.54 -5.01
C GLU A 109 -16.12 -10.63 -5.70
N ARG A 110 -14.86 -10.78 -5.28
CA ARG A 110 -13.95 -11.81 -5.82
C ARG A 110 -14.45 -13.23 -5.52
N ARG A 111 -14.92 -13.48 -4.30
CA ARG A 111 -15.49 -14.76 -3.91
C ARG A 111 -16.69 -15.13 -4.78
N ASP A 112 -17.63 -14.18 -4.92
CA ASP A 112 -18.88 -14.42 -5.62
C ASP A 112 -18.72 -14.61 -7.14
N ASN A 113 -17.59 -14.12 -7.70
CA ASN A 113 -17.23 -14.30 -9.10
C ASN A 113 -16.48 -15.61 -9.37
N LEU A 114 -16.15 -16.42 -8.35
CA LEU A 114 -15.51 -17.71 -8.55
C LEU A 114 -16.55 -18.82 -8.76
N SER A 115 -16.25 -19.71 -9.71
CA SER A 115 -17.05 -20.91 -10.00
C SER A 115 -16.75 -22.07 -9.06
N TYR A 116 -15.79 -21.93 -8.14
CA TYR A 116 -15.35 -22.97 -7.21
C TYR A 116 -15.08 -22.39 -5.82
N ASN A 117 -15.13 -23.24 -4.80
CA ASN A 117 -14.87 -22.82 -3.42
C ASN A 117 -13.36 -22.88 -3.11
N ILE A 118 -12.84 -21.81 -2.52
CA ILE A 118 -11.51 -21.78 -1.90
C ILE A 118 -11.69 -22.02 -0.40
N PRO A 119 -10.89 -22.93 0.22
CA PRO A 119 -10.90 -23.11 1.66
C PRO A 119 -10.61 -21.80 2.39
N ILE A 120 -11.43 -21.49 3.38
CA ILE A 120 -11.31 -20.27 4.19
C ILE A 120 -10.31 -20.48 5.33
N SER A 121 -9.69 -19.38 5.78
CA SER A 121 -8.82 -19.41 6.97
C SER A 121 -9.66 -19.60 8.24
N ALA A 122 -9.17 -20.43 9.17
CA ALA A 122 -9.81 -20.64 10.47
C ALA A 122 -9.84 -19.36 11.32
N ASN A 123 -8.81 -18.51 11.17
CA ASN A 123 -8.65 -17.28 11.95
C ASN A 123 -9.30 -16.05 11.28
N ASP A 124 -9.90 -16.22 10.10
CA ASP A 124 -10.61 -15.13 9.42
C ASP A 124 -11.95 -14.90 10.11
N LEU A 125 -12.03 -13.85 10.87
CA LEU A 125 -13.24 -13.40 11.55
C LEU A 125 -13.91 -12.33 10.70
N ALA A 126 -15.12 -12.56 10.22
CA ALA A 126 -15.85 -11.55 9.43
C ALA A 126 -16.19 -10.33 10.28
N GLU A 127 -16.60 -10.57 11.50
CA GLU A 127 -16.76 -9.63 12.60
C GLU A 127 -16.51 -10.39 13.90
N ILE A 128 -16.12 -9.73 14.96
CA ILE A 128 -15.65 -10.33 16.21
C ILE A 128 -16.55 -11.49 16.66
N GLY A 129 -16.05 -12.70 16.48
CA GLY A 129 -16.72 -13.93 16.90
C GLY A 129 -18.00 -14.29 16.16
N GLN A 130 -18.46 -13.48 15.22
CA GLN A 130 -19.69 -13.73 14.44
C GLN A 130 -19.33 -13.91 12.98
N VAL A 131 -18.95 -15.10 12.62
CA VAL A 131 -18.68 -15.46 11.25
C VAL A 131 -19.83 -16.31 10.74
N GLU A 132 -20.70 -15.72 9.95
CA GLU A 132 -21.49 -16.51 9.03
C GLU A 132 -20.56 -17.12 8.00
N GLY A 133 -20.45 -18.46 7.98
CA GLY A 133 -19.41 -19.25 7.34
C GLY A 133 -18.90 -18.80 5.96
N ASN A 134 -19.73 -18.17 5.15
CA ASN A 134 -19.39 -17.77 3.77
C ASN A 134 -18.87 -16.34 3.64
N LYS A 135 -18.75 -15.55 4.71
CA LYS A 135 -18.33 -14.14 4.63
C LYS A 135 -16.83 -13.94 4.90
N ARG A 136 -16.10 -15.00 5.13
CA ARG A 136 -14.65 -14.97 5.31
C ARG A 136 -13.97 -14.70 3.97
N VAL A 137 -13.16 -13.65 3.92
CA VAL A 137 -12.63 -13.12 2.66
C VAL A 137 -11.12 -12.89 2.64
N SER A 138 -10.40 -13.27 3.70
CA SER A 138 -8.95 -13.05 3.77
C SER A 138 -8.22 -13.69 2.59
N VAL A 139 -8.59 -14.92 2.22
CA VAL A 139 -7.95 -15.68 1.13
C VAL A 139 -8.15 -15.08 -0.27
N PHE A 140 -9.12 -14.16 -0.41
CA PHE A 140 -9.39 -13.45 -1.66
C PHE A 140 -8.64 -12.13 -1.78
N ASN A 141 -7.89 -11.75 -0.73
CA ASN A 141 -7.18 -10.49 -0.65
C ASN A 141 -5.66 -10.73 -0.62
N ARG A 142 -4.90 -9.98 -1.42
CA ARG A 142 -3.44 -9.94 -1.33
C ARG A 142 -2.99 -8.97 -0.25
N LYS A 143 -3.35 -9.32 0.97
CA LYS A 143 -3.21 -8.56 2.19
C LYS A 143 -2.76 -9.49 3.31
N ALA A 144 -2.12 -8.95 4.35
CA ALA A 144 -1.70 -9.76 5.50
C ALA A 144 -2.92 -10.42 6.17
N GLY A 145 -2.89 -11.76 6.25
CA GLY A 145 -4.01 -12.54 6.75
C GLY A 145 -4.38 -12.22 8.20
N TYR A 146 -3.39 -11.87 9.03
CA TYR A 146 -3.62 -11.53 10.44
C TYR A 146 -4.46 -10.25 10.65
N HIS A 147 -4.61 -9.39 9.63
CA HIS A 147 -5.53 -8.25 9.72
C HIS A 147 -6.99 -8.68 9.85
N PHE A 148 -7.34 -9.85 9.34
CA PHE A 148 -8.70 -10.41 9.42
C PHE A 148 -9.00 -11.12 10.74
N GLY A 149 -8.10 -11.02 11.70
CA GLY A 149 -8.18 -11.63 13.01
C GLY A 149 -7.18 -12.78 13.19
N TRP A 150 -6.86 -13.04 14.44
CA TRP A 150 -6.02 -14.15 14.88
C TRP A 150 -6.52 -14.64 16.24
N ASP A 151 -6.12 -15.83 16.66
CA ASP A 151 -6.56 -16.41 17.93
C ASP A 151 -6.11 -15.60 19.19
N TRP A 152 -5.06 -14.80 19.05
CA TRP A 152 -4.52 -13.95 20.12
C TRP A 152 -4.40 -12.46 19.73
N GLY A 153 -4.89 -12.06 18.57
CA GLY A 153 -4.78 -10.70 18.06
C GLY A 153 -6.11 -10.13 17.59
N PRO A 154 -6.32 -8.81 17.73
CA PRO A 154 -7.56 -8.18 17.31
C PRO A 154 -7.76 -8.24 15.80
N ARG A 155 -9.01 -8.20 15.37
CA ARG A 155 -9.37 -8.04 13.98
C ARG A 155 -9.39 -6.57 13.60
N LEU A 156 -8.36 -6.13 12.88
CA LEU A 156 -8.23 -4.77 12.38
C LEU A 156 -7.88 -4.81 10.88
N VAL A 157 -8.89 -4.92 10.03
CA VAL A 157 -8.70 -4.95 8.57
C VAL A 157 -8.41 -3.54 8.09
N THR A 158 -7.13 -3.23 7.97
CA THR A 158 -6.63 -1.89 7.68
C THR A 158 -6.78 -1.52 6.19
N SER A 159 -6.63 -0.25 5.91
CA SER A 159 -6.40 0.31 4.58
C SER A 159 -5.48 1.52 4.73
N GLY A 160 -4.76 1.89 3.67
CA GLY A 160 -4.00 3.14 3.68
C GLY A 160 -2.61 3.05 3.07
N ILE A 161 -1.87 4.13 3.24
CA ILE A 161 -0.50 4.30 2.77
C ILE A 161 0.43 3.84 3.89
N TRP A 162 0.83 2.56 3.88
CA TRP A 162 1.59 1.98 4.99
C TRP A 162 3.10 2.07 4.83
N LYS A 163 3.58 2.41 3.62
CA LYS A 163 4.99 2.69 3.31
C LYS A 163 5.12 4.03 2.59
N PRO A 164 6.34 4.60 2.47
CA PRO A 164 6.57 5.88 1.83
C PRO A 164 5.99 6.02 0.43
N VAL A 165 5.60 7.26 0.10
CA VAL A 165 5.32 7.74 -1.25
C VAL A 165 6.39 8.76 -1.60
N ILE A 166 7.11 8.54 -2.71
CA ILE A 166 8.31 9.30 -3.04
C ILE A 166 8.21 9.80 -4.48
N LEU A 167 8.41 11.10 -4.68
CA LEU A 167 8.63 11.67 -6.02
C LEU A 167 10.12 11.61 -6.31
N LYS A 168 10.52 10.82 -7.32
CA LYS A 168 11.90 10.69 -7.78
C LYS A 168 12.07 11.33 -9.14
N SER A 169 13.17 12.05 -9.32
CA SER A 169 13.52 12.60 -10.63
C SER A 169 15.02 12.46 -10.90
N TRP A 170 15.38 12.18 -12.15
CA TRP A 170 16.78 12.02 -12.56
C TRP A 170 16.95 12.23 -14.07
N ASN A 171 18.21 12.41 -14.49
CA ASN A 171 18.63 12.48 -15.89
C ASN A 171 19.52 11.29 -16.23
N ASN A 172 19.54 10.88 -17.48
CA ASN A 172 20.40 9.86 -18.09
C ASN A 172 20.27 8.47 -17.47
N PHE A 173 20.65 8.28 -16.21
CA PHE A 173 20.61 6.97 -15.55
C PHE A 173 20.38 7.11 -14.05
N LYS A 174 19.96 6.01 -13.45
CA LYS A 174 19.92 5.83 -11.99
C LYS A 174 20.53 4.49 -11.61
N ILE A 175 21.05 4.39 -10.38
CA ILE A 175 21.38 3.10 -9.77
C ILE A 175 20.06 2.39 -9.45
N SER A 176 19.85 1.23 -10.07
CA SER A 176 18.64 0.41 -9.85
C SER A 176 18.83 -0.61 -8.75
N ASP A 177 20.05 -1.16 -8.64
CA ASP A 177 20.38 -2.14 -7.60
C ASP A 177 21.87 -2.11 -7.26
N VAL A 178 22.22 -2.53 -6.04
CA VAL A 178 23.59 -2.73 -5.58
C VAL A 178 23.66 -4.07 -4.85
N TYR A 179 24.31 -5.05 -5.46
CA TYR A 179 24.54 -6.35 -4.86
C TYR A 179 25.91 -6.45 -4.23
N ILE A 180 25.96 -6.64 -2.91
CA ILE A 180 27.21 -6.69 -2.14
C ILE A 180 27.48 -8.13 -1.71
N GLN A 181 28.66 -8.65 -2.10
CA GLN A 181 29.21 -9.91 -1.61
C GLN A 181 30.41 -9.65 -0.72
N GLN A 182 30.48 -10.35 0.39
CA GLN A 182 31.61 -10.27 1.31
C GLN A 182 32.26 -11.65 1.55
N LYS A 183 33.57 -11.70 1.61
CA LYS A 183 34.33 -12.89 1.98
C LYS A 183 35.38 -12.49 3.01
N LEU A 184 35.50 -13.31 4.08
CA LEU A 184 36.57 -13.14 5.05
C LEU A 184 37.78 -13.94 4.58
N GLN A 185 38.93 -13.27 4.37
CA GLN A 185 40.22 -13.87 3.99
C GLN A 185 41.33 -13.26 4.82
N ASN A 186 42.10 -14.11 5.53
CA ASN A 186 43.26 -13.68 6.33
C ASN A 186 42.97 -12.49 7.27
N ASN A 187 41.87 -12.54 8.04
CA ASN A 187 41.37 -11.48 8.91
C ASN A 187 41.04 -10.15 8.21
N MET A 188 40.88 -10.16 6.89
CA MET A 188 40.42 -9.01 6.10
C MET A 188 39.09 -9.34 5.43
N ALA A 189 38.18 -8.38 5.40
CA ALA A 189 36.94 -8.49 4.62
C ALA A 189 37.19 -8.01 3.18
N VAL A 190 37.02 -8.91 2.22
CA VAL A 190 37.01 -8.56 0.79
C VAL A 190 35.57 -8.32 0.39
N ILE A 191 35.26 -7.12 -0.11
CA ILE A 191 33.94 -6.70 -0.52
C ILE A 191 33.91 -6.54 -2.04
N ASN A 192 32.99 -7.24 -2.70
CA ASN A 192 32.66 -7.06 -4.11
C ASN A 192 31.28 -6.42 -4.21
N ALA A 193 31.16 -5.29 -4.89
CA ALA A 193 29.92 -4.62 -5.16
C ALA A 193 29.62 -4.64 -6.65
N ALA A 194 28.50 -5.26 -7.03
CA ALA A 194 27.96 -5.18 -8.40
C ALA A 194 26.87 -4.11 -8.41
N VAL A 195 27.03 -3.10 -9.27
CA VAL A 195 26.09 -1.98 -9.38
C VAL A 195 25.34 -2.11 -10.69
N GLU A 196 24.01 -2.17 -10.59
CA GLU A 196 23.12 -2.16 -11.75
C GLU A 196 22.67 -0.73 -12.05
N LEU A 197 22.76 -0.32 -13.30
CA LEU A 197 22.32 0.99 -13.78
C LEU A 197 21.12 0.84 -14.72
N SER A 198 20.05 1.59 -14.46
CA SER A 198 18.94 1.75 -15.39
C SER A 198 19.14 3.03 -16.21
N PHE A 199 19.15 2.87 -17.53
CA PHE A 199 19.25 3.97 -18.49
C PHE A 199 17.88 4.27 -19.08
N ASP A 200 17.71 5.50 -19.55
CA ASP A 200 16.55 5.84 -20.37
C ASP A 200 16.56 5.00 -21.65
N LYS A 201 15.43 4.47 -22.01
CA LYS A 201 15.22 3.98 -23.37
C LYS A 201 15.03 5.21 -24.24
N SER A 202 16.07 5.59 -24.96
CA SER A 202 16.02 6.57 -26.06
C SER A 202 15.02 6.12 -27.12
#